data_5241bbf24d3d4fbf50d79f73531f7ed7
#
_entry.id   5241bbf24d3d4fbf50d79f73531f7ed7
#
_cell.length_a   1.000
_cell.length_b   1.000
_cell.length_c   1.000
_cell.angle_alpha   90.00
_cell.angle_beta   90.00
_cell.angle_gamma   90.00
#
_symmetry.space_group_name_H-M   'P 1'
#
loop_
_entity.id
_entity.type
_entity.pdbx_description
1 polymer ?
#
loop_
_entity_poly.entity_id
_entity_poly.type
_entity_poly.pdbx_seq_one_letter_code
_entity_poly.pdbx_strand_id
1 'polypeptide(L)'
;TDTIMPVISHWGNGWHGLDALTNIWNVILGLAVFFLARVLGALYFINNIDDKELTDKCRRAVLNNTVLFLLFFLAFVIRTLVSDGFAVNPDTQEVYMQPFKYFTNFIEMPVVLILFLIGVVLVLFGIGKTVLKKTFDKGIWFTGIGTVLTVLSLLLVAGYNNTAYYPSYTDLQSSLTLANSCSSEFTLKTMAYVSILVPFVLAYIFYAWRSIDRHKITEKEMDEGGHSY
;
A
#
# COMPACT_ATOMS: atom_id res chain seq x y z
N THR A 1 -25.38 -35.52 -12.42
CA THR A 1 -24.57 -35.24 -13.63
C THR A 1 -23.62 -34.11 -13.29
N ASP A 2 -22.40 -34.53 -12.96
CA ASP A 2 -21.30 -33.55 -12.72
C ASP A 2 -20.96 -32.84 -14.02
N THR A 3 -21.53 -31.69 -14.24
CA THR A 3 -21.05 -30.78 -15.26
C THR A 3 -19.73 -30.22 -14.80
N ILE A 4 -18.63 -30.89 -15.17
CA ILE A 4 -17.32 -30.28 -15.13
C ILE A 4 -17.41 -29.06 -16.08
N MET A 5 -17.56 -27.87 -15.53
CA MET A 5 -17.40 -26.66 -16.31
C MET A 5 -15.92 -26.53 -16.62
N PRO A 6 -15.49 -26.69 -17.88
CA PRO A 6 -14.11 -26.38 -18.22
C PRO A 6 -13.91 -24.88 -17.97
N VAL A 7 -13.07 -24.53 -17.02
CA VAL A 7 -12.66 -23.13 -16.84
C VAL A 7 -11.77 -22.78 -18.03
N ILE A 8 -12.38 -22.32 -19.11
CA ILE A 8 -11.67 -21.81 -20.27
C ILE A 8 -11.48 -20.32 -20.02
N SER A 9 -10.32 -19.99 -19.50
CA SER A 9 -9.89 -18.59 -19.40
C SER A 9 -9.21 -18.19 -20.70
N HIS A 10 -9.76 -17.20 -21.40
CA HIS A 10 -9.14 -16.59 -22.57
C HIS A 10 -9.30 -15.07 -22.52
N TRP A 11 -8.35 -14.38 -23.14
CA TRP A 11 -8.39 -12.92 -23.18
C TRP A 11 -9.52 -12.45 -24.10
N GLY A 12 -10.33 -11.51 -23.61
CA GLY A 12 -11.42 -10.92 -24.39
C GLY A 12 -10.95 -9.94 -25.46
N ASN A 13 -9.70 -9.46 -25.37
CA ASN A 13 -9.10 -8.51 -26.31
C ASN A 13 -7.57 -8.67 -26.40
N GLY A 14 -6.94 -7.97 -27.33
CA GLY A 14 -5.50 -8.04 -27.56
C GLY A 14 -4.63 -7.30 -26.52
N TRP A 15 -5.22 -6.63 -25.54
CA TRP A 15 -4.49 -5.88 -24.52
C TRP A 15 -3.96 -6.76 -23.37
N HIS A 16 -4.47 -7.98 -23.24
CA HIS A 16 -3.97 -8.98 -22.29
C HIS A 16 -3.79 -8.46 -20.85
N GLY A 17 -4.79 -7.71 -20.34
CA GLY A 17 -4.78 -7.14 -19.00
C GLY A 17 -4.26 -5.69 -18.90
N LEU A 18 -3.72 -5.12 -19.98
CA LEU A 18 -3.37 -3.69 -20.01
C LEU A 18 -4.61 -2.78 -20.01
N ASP A 19 -5.82 -3.34 -20.13
CA ASP A 19 -7.08 -2.62 -19.97
C ASP A 19 -7.18 -1.86 -18.65
N ALA A 20 -6.48 -2.30 -17.62
CA ALA A 20 -6.39 -1.60 -16.35
C ALA A 20 -5.87 -0.16 -16.51
N LEU A 21 -5.04 0.12 -17.53
CA LEU A 21 -4.52 1.47 -17.83
C LEU A 21 -5.56 2.37 -18.48
N THR A 22 -6.63 1.83 -19.05
CA THR A 22 -7.73 2.64 -19.60
C THR A 22 -8.56 3.30 -18.51
N ASN A 23 -8.52 2.79 -17.30
CA ASN A 23 -9.14 3.42 -16.15
C ASN A 23 -8.21 4.49 -15.57
N ILE A 24 -8.58 5.75 -15.75
CA ILE A 24 -7.80 6.90 -15.29
C ILE A 24 -7.50 6.86 -13.77
N TRP A 25 -8.39 6.26 -12.97
CA TRP A 25 -8.18 6.16 -11.51
C TRP A 25 -7.06 5.21 -11.12
N ASN A 26 -6.84 4.16 -11.92
CA ASN A 26 -5.68 3.27 -11.76
C ASN A 26 -4.38 4.01 -12.06
N VAL A 27 -4.39 4.86 -13.09
CA VAL A 27 -3.23 5.70 -13.43
C VAL A 27 -2.96 6.72 -12.32
N ILE A 28 -4.00 7.36 -11.78
CA ILE A 28 -3.89 8.31 -10.66
C ILE A 28 -3.28 7.62 -9.42
N LEU A 29 -3.76 6.43 -9.08
CA LEU A 29 -3.19 5.65 -7.99
C LEU A 29 -1.73 5.26 -8.27
N GLY A 30 -1.43 4.81 -9.49
CA GLY A 30 -0.07 4.47 -9.92
C GLY A 30 0.89 5.67 -9.78
N LEU A 31 0.46 6.87 -10.17
CA LEU A 31 1.24 8.10 -9.99
C LEU A 31 1.43 8.45 -8.51
N ALA A 32 0.39 8.28 -7.68
CA ALA A 32 0.52 8.46 -6.23
C ALA A 32 1.59 7.53 -5.64
N VAL A 33 1.55 6.24 -5.98
CA VAL A 33 2.55 5.26 -5.53
C VAL A 33 3.95 5.60 -6.05
N PHE A 34 4.07 6.00 -7.31
CA PHE A 34 5.35 6.40 -7.90
C PHE A 34 5.99 7.59 -7.15
N PHE A 35 5.24 8.66 -6.88
CA PHE A 35 5.76 9.80 -6.15
C PHE A 35 6.04 9.48 -4.68
N LEU A 36 5.21 8.63 -4.04
CA LEU A 36 5.47 8.15 -2.68
C LEU A 36 6.76 7.34 -2.61
N ALA A 37 7.02 6.45 -3.57
CA ALA A 37 8.27 5.69 -3.64
C ALA A 37 9.49 6.61 -3.75
N ARG A 38 9.40 7.68 -4.54
CA ARG A 38 10.46 8.71 -4.63
C ARG A 38 10.66 9.47 -3.31
N VAL A 39 9.58 9.77 -2.58
CA VAL A 39 9.66 10.37 -1.24
C VAL A 39 10.37 9.44 -0.27
N LEU A 40 9.95 8.16 -0.22
CA LEU A 40 10.55 7.15 0.66
C LEU A 40 12.03 6.94 0.34
N GLY A 41 12.39 6.83 -0.95
CA GLY A 41 13.78 6.70 -1.38
C GLY A 41 14.63 7.90 -0.98
N ALA A 42 14.14 9.12 -1.15
CA ALA A 42 14.88 10.32 -0.74
C ALA A 42 15.01 10.41 0.79
N LEU A 43 13.99 10.01 1.56
CA LEU A 43 14.06 9.93 3.02
C LEU A 43 15.06 8.86 3.48
N TYR A 44 15.14 7.75 2.76
CA TYR A 44 16.11 6.69 3.03
C TYR A 44 17.55 7.17 2.84
N PHE A 45 17.84 7.90 1.75
CA PHE A 45 19.16 8.51 1.54
C PHE A 45 19.52 9.51 2.64
N ILE A 46 18.59 10.35 3.07
CA ILE A 46 18.82 11.28 4.18
C ILE A 46 19.18 10.55 5.49
N ASN A 47 18.57 9.38 5.71
CA ASN A 47 18.84 8.58 6.91
C ASN A 47 20.22 7.91 6.88
N ASN A 48 20.66 7.43 5.71
CA ASN A 48 21.78 6.48 5.60
C ASN A 48 23.07 7.09 5.02
N ILE A 49 23.01 8.29 4.43
CA ILE A 49 24.18 8.91 3.79
C ILE A 49 24.54 10.19 4.54
N ASP A 50 25.82 10.37 4.88
CA ASP A 50 26.35 11.56 5.51
C ASP A 50 27.08 12.45 4.49
N ASP A 51 26.29 13.02 3.59
CA ASP A 51 26.69 14.03 2.61
C ASP A 51 25.69 15.19 2.66
N LYS A 52 26.18 16.41 2.90
CA LYS A 52 25.34 17.60 3.03
C LYS A 52 24.71 18.02 1.71
N GLU A 53 25.46 17.93 0.60
CA GLU A 53 24.97 18.34 -0.70
C GLU A 53 23.85 17.41 -1.17
N LEU A 54 24.07 16.11 -1.04
CA LEU A 54 23.08 15.08 -1.37
C LEU A 54 21.84 15.21 -0.47
N THR A 55 22.03 15.39 0.83
CA THR A 55 20.93 15.58 1.79
C THR A 55 20.07 16.80 1.45
N ASP A 56 20.66 17.94 1.07
CA ASP A 56 19.91 19.13 0.67
C ASP A 56 19.17 18.93 -0.67
N LYS A 57 19.74 18.19 -1.62
CA LYS A 57 19.07 17.79 -2.85
C LYS A 57 17.88 16.85 -2.56
N CYS A 58 18.10 15.86 -1.69
CA CYS A 58 17.04 14.93 -1.28
C CYS A 58 15.89 15.63 -0.55
N ARG A 59 16.14 16.62 0.33
CA ARG A 59 15.08 17.37 1.01
C ARG A 59 14.21 18.15 0.02
N ARG A 60 14.81 18.77 -1.00
CA ARG A 60 14.05 19.42 -2.09
C ARG A 60 13.24 18.42 -2.89
N ALA A 61 13.83 17.26 -3.19
CA ALA A 61 13.12 16.18 -3.87
C ALA A 61 11.94 15.65 -3.05
N VAL A 62 12.11 15.48 -1.72
CA VAL A 62 11.01 15.11 -0.81
C VAL A 62 9.88 16.12 -0.93
N LEU A 63 10.15 17.42 -0.83
CA LEU A 63 9.10 18.44 -0.90
C LEU A 63 8.33 18.39 -2.24
N ASN A 64 9.05 18.42 -3.35
CA ASN A 64 8.44 18.44 -4.68
C ASN A 64 7.61 17.17 -4.97
N ASN A 65 8.16 16.01 -4.64
CA ASN A 65 7.43 14.73 -4.86
C ASN A 65 6.27 14.57 -3.88
N THR A 66 6.33 15.15 -2.67
CA THR A 66 5.21 15.11 -1.71
C THR A 66 4.01 15.88 -2.23
N VAL A 67 4.21 17.05 -2.84
CA VAL A 67 3.08 17.81 -3.42
C VAL A 67 2.36 17.01 -4.48
N LEU A 68 3.10 16.36 -5.39
CA LEU A 68 2.52 15.52 -6.43
C LEU A 68 1.87 14.25 -5.84
N PHE A 69 2.54 13.61 -4.87
CA PHE A 69 1.96 12.48 -4.14
C PHE A 69 0.62 12.83 -3.51
N LEU A 70 0.57 13.92 -2.74
CA LEU A 70 -0.67 14.34 -2.06
C LEU A 70 -1.78 14.68 -3.06
N LEU A 71 -1.45 15.34 -4.17
CA LEU A 71 -2.43 15.65 -5.21
C LEU A 71 -3.12 14.38 -5.73
N PHE A 72 -2.33 13.40 -6.19
CA PHE A 72 -2.86 12.16 -6.74
C PHE A 72 -3.50 11.26 -5.68
N PHE A 73 -2.90 11.18 -4.50
CA PHE A 73 -3.42 10.38 -3.39
C PHE A 73 -4.77 10.91 -2.90
N LEU A 74 -4.91 12.22 -2.68
CA LEU A 74 -6.18 12.82 -2.26
C LEU A 74 -7.26 12.66 -3.33
N ALA A 75 -6.92 12.85 -4.61
CA ALA A 75 -7.85 12.63 -5.71
C ALA A 75 -8.38 11.19 -5.70
N PHE A 76 -7.49 10.19 -5.52
CA PHE A 76 -7.87 8.79 -5.44
C PHE A 76 -8.72 8.48 -4.21
N VAL A 77 -8.34 8.96 -3.03
CA VAL A 77 -9.08 8.72 -1.78
C VAL A 77 -10.46 9.35 -1.84
N ILE A 78 -10.57 10.62 -2.25
CA ILE A 78 -11.86 11.30 -2.39
C ILE A 78 -12.76 10.55 -3.38
N ARG A 79 -12.23 10.15 -4.54
CA ARG A 79 -12.99 9.35 -5.52
C ARG A 79 -13.49 8.04 -4.91
N THR A 80 -12.63 7.33 -4.18
CA THR A 80 -12.99 6.05 -3.54
C THR A 80 -14.11 6.25 -2.51
N LEU A 81 -14.02 7.28 -1.68
CA LEU A 81 -15.03 7.55 -0.63
C LEU A 81 -16.39 7.97 -1.19
N VAL A 82 -16.41 8.64 -2.35
CA VAL A 82 -17.65 9.14 -2.97
C VAL A 82 -18.25 8.12 -3.95
N SER A 83 -17.48 7.14 -4.41
CA SER A 83 -17.96 6.16 -5.37
C SER A 83 -18.91 5.13 -4.77
N ASP A 84 -19.76 4.60 -5.62
CA ASP A 84 -20.50 3.38 -5.34
C ASP A 84 -19.51 2.22 -5.22
N GLY A 85 -19.76 1.33 -4.27
CA GLY A 85 -18.93 0.15 -4.03
C GLY A 85 -19.72 -1.16 -4.17
N PHE A 86 -18.97 -2.23 -4.32
CA PHE A 86 -19.51 -3.58 -4.53
C PHE A 86 -19.79 -4.22 -3.16
N ALA A 87 -21.01 -4.04 -2.67
CA ALA A 87 -21.47 -4.62 -1.42
C ALA A 87 -21.93 -6.07 -1.63
N VAL A 88 -21.79 -6.89 -0.61
CA VAL A 88 -22.19 -8.30 -0.58
C VAL A 88 -23.30 -8.47 0.46
N ASN A 89 -24.41 -9.07 0.05
CA ASN A 89 -25.46 -9.43 1.00
C ASN A 89 -24.96 -10.62 1.84
N PRO A 90 -24.89 -10.52 3.18
CA PRO A 90 -24.36 -11.61 4.03
C PRO A 90 -25.19 -12.89 3.97
N ASP A 91 -26.50 -12.79 3.72
CA ASP A 91 -27.43 -13.92 3.75
C ASP A 91 -27.49 -14.63 2.39
N THR A 92 -27.59 -13.89 1.27
CA THR A 92 -27.72 -14.45 -0.07
C THR A 92 -26.40 -14.56 -0.82
N GLN A 93 -25.33 -13.90 -0.32
CA GLN A 93 -24.02 -13.78 -0.97
C GLN A 93 -24.07 -13.06 -2.34
N GLU A 94 -25.18 -12.41 -2.66
CA GLU A 94 -25.32 -11.62 -3.87
C GLU A 94 -24.55 -10.32 -3.79
N VAL A 95 -23.88 -9.97 -4.89
CA VAL A 95 -23.13 -8.71 -5.01
C VAL A 95 -24.05 -7.65 -5.63
N TYR A 96 -24.10 -6.49 -5.01
CA TYR A 96 -24.90 -5.34 -5.48
C TYR A 96 -24.14 -4.03 -5.30
N MET A 97 -24.53 -2.99 -6.03
CA MET A 97 -23.94 -1.66 -5.92
C MET A 97 -24.57 -0.90 -4.77
N GLN A 98 -23.75 -0.40 -3.85
CA GLN A 98 -24.15 0.42 -2.72
C GLN A 98 -23.50 1.80 -2.81
N PRO A 99 -24.28 2.91 -2.76
CA PRO A 99 -23.71 4.25 -2.70
C PRO A 99 -22.81 4.45 -1.47
N PHE A 100 -21.68 5.13 -1.67
CA PHE A 100 -20.73 5.45 -0.62
C PHE A 100 -20.25 4.25 0.23
N LYS A 101 -20.20 3.05 -0.35
CA LYS A 101 -19.88 1.82 0.39
C LYS A 101 -18.57 1.93 1.14
N TYR A 102 -17.52 2.45 0.52
CA TYR A 102 -16.19 2.52 1.15
C TYR A 102 -16.15 3.57 2.28
N PHE A 103 -16.91 4.65 2.17
CA PHE A 103 -17.08 5.61 3.26
C PHE A 103 -17.85 4.98 4.44
N THR A 104 -18.93 4.25 4.14
CA THR A 104 -19.71 3.50 5.13
C THR A 104 -18.82 2.49 5.86
N ASN A 105 -17.96 1.76 5.13
CA ASN A 105 -17.02 0.81 5.72
C ASN A 105 -16.06 1.48 6.72
N PHE A 106 -15.59 2.70 6.48
CA PHE A 106 -14.79 3.42 7.47
C PHE A 106 -15.55 3.72 8.75
N ILE A 107 -16.84 4.05 8.66
CA ILE A 107 -17.68 4.33 9.83
C ILE A 107 -18.00 3.04 10.61
N GLU A 108 -18.31 1.96 9.90
CA GLU A 108 -18.65 0.66 10.48
C GLU A 108 -17.41 -0.06 11.05
N MET A 109 -16.20 0.29 10.59
CA MET A 109 -14.94 -0.25 11.10
C MET A 109 -14.09 0.84 11.77
N PRO A 110 -14.45 1.33 12.97
CA PRO A 110 -13.78 2.48 13.61
C PRO A 110 -12.29 2.23 13.89
N VAL A 111 -11.88 0.98 14.13
CA VAL A 111 -10.45 0.63 14.30
C VAL A 111 -9.68 0.90 13.01
N VAL A 112 -10.25 0.55 11.85
CA VAL A 112 -9.62 0.78 10.54
C VAL A 112 -9.53 2.27 10.24
N LEU A 113 -10.57 3.04 10.59
CA LEU A 113 -10.54 4.50 10.48
C LEU A 113 -9.44 5.13 11.33
N ILE A 114 -9.30 4.70 12.59
CA ILE A 114 -8.24 5.19 13.49
C ILE A 114 -6.86 4.85 12.93
N LEU A 115 -6.65 3.62 12.45
CA LEU A 115 -5.38 3.20 11.83
C LEU A 115 -5.07 4.04 10.59
N PHE A 116 -6.06 4.33 9.76
CA PHE A 116 -5.93 5.21 8.60
C PHE A 116 -5.46 6.61 8.99
N LEU A 117 -6.14 7.22 9.97
CA LEU A 117 -5.81 8.57 10.44
C LEU A 117 -4.41 8.63 11.06
N ILE A 118 -4.06 7.65 11.90
CA ILE A 118 -2.71 7.54 12.48
C ILE A 118 -1.67 7.39 11.35
N GLY A 119 -1.95 6.54 10.36
CA GLY A 119 -1.07 6.33 9.21
C GLY A 119 -0.81 7.63 8.46
N VAL A 120 -1.86 8.37 8.11
CA VAL A 120 -1.76 9.66 7.41
C VAL A 120 -0.97 10.69 8.24
N VAL A 121 -1.27 10.80 9.55
CA VAL A 121 -0.54 11.71 10.45
C VAL A 121 0.94 11.37 10.52
N LEU A 122 1.30 10.08 10.61
CA LEU A 122 2.70 9.65 10.62
C LEU A 122 3.43 9.96 9.32
N VAL A 123 2.78 9.76 8.16
CA VAL A 123 3.34 10.12 6.85
C VAL A 123 3.63 11.62 6.80
N LEU A 124 2.63 12.44 7.10
CA LEU A 124 2.77 13.91 7.08
C LEU A 124 3.80 14.41 8.09
N PHE A 125 3.83 13.83 9.28
CA PHE A 125 4.80 14.17 10.33
C PHE A 125 6.23 13.83 9.91
N GLY A 126 6.47 12.62 9.39
CA GLY A 126 7.79 12.18 8.93
C GLY A 126 8.33 13.08 7.81
N ILE A 127 7.51 13.36 6.81
CA ILE A 127 7.84 14.24 5.69
C ILE A 127 8.03 15.68 6.19
N GLY A 128 7.05 16.23 6.88
CA GLY A 128 7.04 17.64 7.32
C GLY A 128 8.22 17.94 8.23
N LYS A 129 8.49 17.10 9.23
CA LYS A 129 9.61 17.28 10.14
C LYS A 129 10.96 17.19 9.43
N THR A 130 11.10 16.29 8.43
CA THR A 130 12.34 16.18 7.65
C THR A 130 12.58 17.41 6.77
N VAL A 131 11.53 17.97 6.17
CA VAL A 131 11.64 19.18 5.34
C VAL A 131 11.92 20.43 6.17
N LEU A 132 11.20 20.59 7.29
CA LEU A 132 11.27 21.80 8.13
C LEU A 132 12.52 21.83 9.02
N LYS A 133 12.98 20.69 9.53
CA LYS A 133 14.08 20.60 10.47
C LYS A 133 15.30 19.92 9.85
N LYS A 134 16.33 20.71 9.50
CA LYS A 134 17.54 20.20 8.82
C LYS A 134 18.32 19.14 9.62
N THR A 135 18.19 19.12 10.93
CA THR A 135 18.86 18.14 11.81
C THR A 135 18.10 16.82 11.95
N PHE A 136 16.88 16.71 11.38
CA PHE A 136 16.06 15.53 11.51
C PHE A 136 16.24 14.63 10.26
N ASP A 137 16.76 13.43 10.46
CA ASP A 137 17.08 12.45 9.43
C ASP A 137 16.19 11.19 9.48
N LYS A 138 15.52 10.95 10.61
CA LYS A 138 14.72 9.72 10.86
C LYS A 138 13.30 9.74 10.25
N GLY A 139 13.05 10.60 9.28
CA GLY A 139 11.72 10.74 8.65
C GLY A 139 11.22 9.46 7.99
N ILE A 140 12.14 8.65 7.45
CA ILE A 140 11.81 7.38 6.79
C ILE A 140 11.02 6.42 7.69
N TRP A 141 11.37 6.31 8.97
CA TRP A 141 10.70 5.39 9.89
C TRP A 141 9.23 5.78 10.14
N PHE A 142 8.98 7.06 10.34
CA PHE A 142 7.61 7.56 10.52
C PHE A 142 6.79 7.45 9.24
N THR A 143 7.36 7.88 8.12
CA THR A 143 6.69 7.82 6.82
C THR A 143 6.47 6.38 6.37
N GLY A 144 7.43 5.48 6.57
CA GLY A 144 7.33 4.07 6.22
C GLY A 144 6.22 3.35 7.01
N ILE A 145 6.23 3.47 8.34
CA ILE A 145 5.18 2.89 9.19
C ILE A 145 3.82 3.50 8.84
N GLY A 146 3.75 4.83 8.68
CA GLY A 146 2.53 5.51 8.31
C GLY A 146 1.98 5.04 6.95
N THR A 147 2.86 4.80 5.97
CA THR A 147 2.47 4.25 4.66
C THR A 147 1.86 2.87 4.80
N VAL A 148 2.49 1.97 5.57
CA VAL A 148 1.96 0.61 5.80
C VAL A 148 0.57 0.67 6.43
N LEU A 149 0.37 1.49 7.47
CA LEU A 149 -0.92 1.63 8.14
C LEU A 149 -2.00 2.20 7.21
N THR A 150 -1.65 3.22 6.41
CA THR A 150 -2.58 3.85 5.47
C THR A 150 -3.01 2.87 4.37
N VAL A 151 -2.05 2.16 3.76
CA VAL A 151 -2.33 1.19 2.68
C VAL A 151 -3.14 0.01 3.22
N LEU A 152 -2.75 -0.55 4.39
CA LEU A 152 -3.50 -1.63 5.03
C LEU A 152 -4.96 -1.23 5.29
N SER A 153 -5.18 -0.02 5.81
CA SER A 153 -6.53 0.48 6.07
C SER A 153 -7.36 0.62 4.80
N LEU A 154 -6.77 1.13 3.71
CA LEU A 154 -7.44 1.23 2.41
C LEU A 154 -7.79 -0.14 1.83
N LEU A 155 -6.90 -1.13 1.95
CA LEU A 155 -7.16 -2.50 1.51
C LEU A 155 -8.27 -3.17 2.33
N LEU A 156 -8.30 -2.95 3.65
CA LEU A 156 -9.37 -3.46 4.51
C LEU A 156 -10.73 -2.83 4.16
N VAL A 157 -10.76 -1.52 3.90
CA VAL A 157 -11.99 -0.84 3.49
C VAL A 157 -12.49 -1.34 2.13
N ALA A 158 -11.56 -1.63 1.20
CA ALA A 158 -11.90 -2.09 -0.13
C ALA A 158 -12.35 -3.56 -0.20
N GLY A 159 -11.94 -4.40 0.76
CA GLY A 159 -12.15 -5.86 0.64
C GLY A 159 -12.78 -6.56 1.84
N TYR A 160 -12.95 -5.85 2.97
CA TYR A 160 -13.57 -6.40 4.17
C TYR A 160 -14.98 -5.85 4.37
N ASN A 161 -15.68 -6.30 5.42
CA ASN A 161 -17.04 -5.83 5.78
C ASN A 161 -18.06 -5.99 4.65
N ASN A 162 -18.32 -7.22 4.22
CA ASN A 162 -19.30 -7.53 3.16
C ASN A 162 -19.06 -6.69 1.90
N THR A 163 -17.82 -6.69 1.42
CA THR A 163 -17.39 -5.97 0.24
C THR A 163 -16.65 -6.92 -0.69
N ALA A 164 -16.92 -6.88 -2.00
CA ALA A 164 -16.17 -7.65 -2.97
C ALA A 164 -14.78 -7.02 -3.15
N TYR A 165 -13.73 -7.77 -2.77
CA TYR A 165 -12.35 -7.26 -2.83
C TYR A 165 -11.76 -7.25 -4.24
N TYR A 166 -12.31 -8.06 -5.15
CA TYR A 166 -11.95 -8.06 -6.57
C TYR A 166 -13.22 -7.99 -7.41
N PRO A 167 -13.73 -6.78 -7.67
CA PRO A 167 -15.01 -6.57 -8.32
C PRO A 167 -14.94 -6.83 -9.82
N SER A 168 -16.00 -7.42 -10.35
CA SER A 168 -16.24 -7.56 -11.79
C SER A 168 -17.20 -6.47 -12.28
N TYR A 169 -16.79 -5.74 -13.31
CA TYR A 169 -17.63 -4.72 -13.95
C TYR A 169 -18.52 -5.30 -15.06
N THR A 170 -18.24 -6.51 -15.52
CA THR A 170 -19.00 -7.15 -16.61
C THR A 170 -20.23 -7.88 -16.05
N ASP A 171 -20.04 -8.58 -14.95
CA ASP A 171 -21.09 -9.28 -14.23
C ASP A 171 -20.83 -9.20 -12.72
N LEU A 172 -21.72 -8.55 -11.99
CA LEU A 172 -21.56 -8.31 -10.55
C LEU A 172 -21.36 -9.62 -9.76
N GLN A 173 -22.08 -10.69 -10.15
CA GLN A 173 -22.02 -11.96 -9.44
C GLN A 173 -20.71 -12.74 -9.67
N SER A 174 -19.95 -12.40 -10.69
CA SER A 174 -18.59 -12.89 -10.92
C SER A 174 -17.52 -12.19 -10.08
N SER A 175 -17.91 -11.26 -9.21
CA SER A 175 -16.99 -10.59 -8.29
C SER A 175 -16.46 -11.54 -7.22
N LEU A 176 -15.18 -11.44 -6.87
CA LEU A 176 -14.58 -12.23 -5.81
C LEU A 176 -14.84 -11.59 -4.45
N THR A 177 -15.38 -12.38 -3.55
CA THR A 177 -15.65 -12.05 -2.16
C THR A 177 -14.82 -12.95 -1.24
N LEU A 178 -14.68 -12.60 0.02
CA LEU A 178 -14.01 -13.47 0.98
C LEU A 178 -14.68 -14.85 1.09
N ALA A 179 -16.00 -14.92 0.90
CA ALA A 179 -16.76 -16.17 1.00
C ALA A 179 -16.55 -17.08 -0.22
N ASN A 180 -16.63 -16.54 -1.45
CA ASN A 180 -16.58 -17.36 -2.67
C ASN A 180 -15.15 -17.68 -3.15
N SER A 181 -14.13 -16.98 -2.63
CA SER A 181 -12.73 -17.20 -3.00
C SER A 181 -11.88 -17.80 -1.86
N CYS A 182 -12.54 -18.17 -0.77
CA CYS A 182 -11.88 -18.81 0.37
C CYS A 182 -11.38 -20.20 -0.02
N SER A 183 -10.16 -20.51 0.40
CA SER A 183 -9.58 -21.83 0.19
C SER A 183 -10.18 -22.88 1.15
N SER A 184 -9.83 -24.15 0.97
CA SER A 184 -10.30 -25.22 1.86
C SER A 184 -9.88 -24.96 3.32
N GLU A 185 -10.66 -25.51 4.27
CA GLU A 185 -10.37 -25.40 5.70
C GLU A 185 -8.96 -25.90 6.06
N PHE A 186 -8.52 -26.99 5.42
CA PHE A 186 -7.17 -27.52 5.59
C PHE A 186 -6.10 -26.49 5.17
N THR A 187 -6.26 -25.89 4.00
CA THR A 187 -5.32 -24.89 3.49
C THR A 187 -5.27 -23.68 4.41
N LEU A 188 -6.43 -23.18 4.87
CA LEU A 188 -6.49 -22.03 5.77
C LEU A 188 -5.80 -22.30 7.12
N LYS A 189 -6.02 -23.50 7.71
CA LYS A 189 -5.33 -23.90 8.94
C LYS A 189 -3.83 -24.01 8.74
N THR A 190 -3.39 -24.62 7.64
CA THR A 190 -1.96 -24.74 7.31
C THR A 190 -1.31 -23.38 7.15
N MET A 191 -1.96 -22.46 6.41
CA MET A 191 -1.48 -21.09 6.23
C MET A 191 -1.44 -20.31 7.56
N ALA A 192 -2.42 -20.52 8.45
CA ALA A 192 -2.41 -19.92 9.78
C ALA A 192 -1.19 -20.38 10.60
N TYR A 193 -0.86 -21.66 10.59
CA TYR A 193 0.36 -22.16 11.27
C TYR A 193 1.65 -21.59 10.64
N VAL A 194 1.73 -21.54 9.31
CA VAL A 194 2.89 -20.95 8.62
C VAL A 194 3.03 -19.46 8.95
N SER A 195 1.91 -18.74 9.09
CA SER A 195 1.91 -17.32 9.44
C SER A 195 2.56 -17.03 10.80
N ILE A 196 2.58 -18.00 11.73
CA ILE A 196 3.27 -17.86 13.02
C ILE A 196 4.80 -17.73 12.84
N LEU A 197 5.34 -18.27 11.74
CA LEU A 197 6.77 -18.15 11.42
C LEU A 197 7.15 -16.77 10.86
N VAL A 198 6.19 -16.02 10.30
CA VAL A 198 6.44 -14.72 9.68
C VAL A 198 7.10 -13.71 10.66
N PRO A 199 6.66 -13.56 11.93
CA PRO A 199 7.35 -12.69 12.89
C PRO A 199 8.82 -13.02 13.10
N PHE A 200 9.22 -14.28 13.06
CA PHE A 200 10.62 -14.67 13.20
C PHE A 200 11.46 -14.23 12.00
N VAL A 201 10.91 -14.38 10.79
CA VAL A 201 11.55 -13.90 9.56
C VAL A 201 11.66 -12.37 9.58
N LEU A 202 10.60 -11.67 9.98
CA LEU A 202 10.63 -10.22 10.13
C LEU A 202 11.66 -9.75 11.17
N ALA A 203 11.77 -10.45 12.29
CA ALA A 203 12.78 -10.15 13.32
C ALA A 203 14.20 -10.33 12.75
N TYR A 204 14.44 -11.39 11.97
CA TYR A 204 15.73 -11.62 11.31
C TYR A 204 16.05 -10.51 10.29
N ILE A 205 15.08 -10.15 9.44
CA ILE A 205 15.24 -9.07 8.46
C ILE A 205 15.53 -7.75 9.17
N PHE A 206 14.79 -7.44 10.23
CA PHE A 206 15.01 -6.23 11.03
C PHE A 206 16.42 -6.21 11.66
N TYR A 207 16.87 -7.34 12.20
CA TYR A 207 18.23 -7.48 12.75
C TYR A 207 19.29 -7.25 11.68
N ALA A 208 19.16 -7.89 10.52
CA ALA A 208 20.09 -7.75 9.41
C ALA A 208 20.15 -6.29 8.90
N TRP A 209 19.02 -5.66 8.67
CA TRP A 209 18.95 -4.26 8.26
C TRP A 209 19.56 -3.33 9.31
N ARG A 210 19.23 -3.53 10.59
CA ARG A 210 19.83 -2.74 11.65
C ARG A 210 21.35 -2.89 11.73
N SER A 211 21.87 -4.05 11.35
CA SER A 211 23.33 -4.26 11.30
C SER A 211 23.99 -3.49 10.16
N ILE A 212 23.33 -3.45 8.99
CA ILE A 212 23.81 -2.72 7.81
C ILE A 212 23.72 -1.21 8.04
N ASP A 213 22.59 -0.73 8.57
CA ASP A 213 22.31 0.70 8.74
C ASP A 213 22.92 1.29 10.04
N ARG A 214 23.83 0.60 10.72
CA ARG A 214 24.45 1.09 11.96
C ARG A 214 25.29 2.34 11.76
N HIS A 215 25.94 2.45 10.62
CA HIS A 215 26.79 3.57 10.27
C HIS A 215 26.30 4.19 8.99
N LYS A 216 26.32 5.53 8.94
CA LYS A 216 26.03 6.26 7.69
C LYS A 216 27.22 6.11 6.75
N ILE A 217 26.94 5.91 5.48
CA ILE A 217 27.96 5.84 4.43
C ILE A 217 28.56 7.24 4.26
N THR A 218 29.89 7.33 4.31
CA THR A 218 30.65 8.58 4.14
C THR A 218 31.33 8.62 2.78
N GLU A 219 31.60 9.85 2.28
CA GLU A 219 32.32 10.07 1.02
C GLU A 219 33.69 9.37 1.01
N LYS A 220 34.41 9.36 2.16
CA LYS A 220 35.70 8.68 2.30
C LYS A 220 35.62 7.18 2.08
N GLU A 221 34.57 6.53 2.58
CA GLU A 221 34.36 5.09 2.35
C GLU A 221 34.09 4.76 0.88
N MET A 222 33.48 5.70 0.15
CA MET A 222 33.23 5.53 -1.28
C MET A 222 34.49 5.74 -2.11
N ASP A 223 35.37 6.68 -1.73
CA ASP A 223 36.60 6.97 -2.45
C ASP A 223 37.72 5.93 -2.17
N GLU A 224 37.76 5.37 -0.98
CA GLU A 224 38.77 4.37 -0.58
C GLU A 224 38.52 3.00 -1.24
N GLY A 225 37.48 2.84 -2.07
CA GLY A 225 37.19 1.61 -2.82
C GLY A 225 37.04 0.37 -1.92
N GLY A 226 36.67 0.61 -0.67
CA GLY A 226 36.68 -0.39 0.36
C GLY A 226 35.67 -1.49 0.10
N HIS A 227 36.16 -2.72 0.13
CA HIS A 227 35.37 -3.93 0.18
C HIS A 227 34.53 -3.94 1.47
N SER A 228 33.43 -3.19 1.47
CA SER A 228 32.45 -3.16 2.57
C SER A 228 31.31 -4.10 2.20
N TYR A 229 31.51 -5.39 2.42
CA TYR A 229 30.45 -6.38 2.48
C TYR A 229 30.57 -7.13 3.80
#